data_f94693e7131468885b2125a1e2a6fbd8
#
_entry.id   f94693e7131468885b2125a1e2a6fbd8
#
_cell.length_a   1.000
_cell.length_b   1.000
_cell.length_c   1.000
_cell.angle_alpha   90.00
_cell.angle_beta   90.00
_cell.angle_gamma   90.00
#
_symmetry.space_group_name_H-M   'P 1'
#
loop_
_entity.id
_entity.type
_entity.pdbx_description
1 polymer ?
#
loop_
_entity_poly.entity_id
_entity_poly.type
_entity_poly.pdbx_seq_one_letter_code
_entity_poly.pdbx_strand_id
1 'polypeptide(L)'
;MKNCKKLIAIIVIAALAISSAASIVLAEPAYPEVPSEYDGYVTVSVSADTIGWGYLIAPTLVPIHEGESVAEATIRLFDTLGVAYEAGTPESFYLTDVACDNCVNGAEPNVPDYLMEQIELYPAWAEENFGFAYGEWTGTESGNGMLGTDDFSTFGGWMIAEDDITLPTTAGDYSAQSGHVYQWAFSVYGWGMDLGWSDGWGSFPVFDNPAEGVKCADAEEVYALIMADEELAALVAEDGMAYDEFESLVAALVDLSSTQAEIDSCLNMLLNALDGGTLMGDINGDGVVNMQDAQLAMRYAIGIAELSDEQLSIGDINGDGIVNSSDATMIARFALNLI
;
A
#
# COMPACT_ATOMS: atom_id res chain seq x y z
N MET A 1 5.22 28.99 -12.99
CA MET A 1 5.74 27.77 -13.63
C MET A 1 7.27 27.81 -13.73
N LYS A 2 8.02 27.85 -12.64
CA LYS A 2 9.50 27.81 -12.67
C LYS A 2 10.16 27.32 -11.37
N ASN A 3 9.41 26.92 -10.33
CA ASN A 3 9.98 26.49 -9.06
C ASN A 3 9.66 25.05 -8.63
N CYS A 4 8.91 24.30 -9.42
CA CYS A 4 8.58 22.89 -9.11
C CYS A 4 9.64 21.87 -9.58
N LYS A 5 10.75 22.35 -10.19
CA LYS A 5 11.81 21.48 -10.73
C LYS A 5 13.09 21.45 -9.88
N LYS A 6 13.02 21.81 -8.61
CA LYS A 6 14.20 21.84 -7.72
C LYS A 6 14.13 20.92 -6.51
N LEU A 7 13.05 20.13 -6.36
CA LEU A 7 12.95 19.14 -5.28
C LEU A 7 13.25 17.69 -5.76
N ILE A 8 13.56 17.53 -7.04
CA ILE A 8 13.92 16.25 -7.62
C ILE A 8 15.36 16.36 -8.11
N ALA A 9 16.29 16.32 -7.23
CA ALA A 9 17.69 16.07 -7.57
C ALA A 9 18.50 15.94 -6.29
N ILE A 10 18.75 14.74 -5.87
CA ILE A 10 20.03 14.15 -5.46
C ILE A 10 19.71 12.70 -5.08
N ILE A 11 19.81 11.82 -6.06
CA ILE A 11 19.92 10.38 -5.83
C ILE A 11 21.37 10.04 -6.07
N VAL A 12 22.08 9.66 -5.05
CA VAL A 12 23.38 9.02 -5.18
C VAL A 12 23.16 7.53 -5.29
N ILE A 13 23.30 7.02 -6.51
CA ILE A 13 23.37 5.59 -6.80
C ILE A 13 24.61 5.03 -6.11
N ALA A 14 24.42 4.22 -5.09
CA ALA A 14 25.44 3.28 -4.69
C ALA A 14 25.46 2.15 -5.71
N ALA A 15 26.36 2.26 -6.71
CA ALA A 15 26.61 1.20 -7.64
C ALA A 15 26.98 -0.06 -6.85
N LEU A 16 26.16 -1.10 -6.95
CA LEU A 16 26.43 -2.43 -6.45
C LEU A 16 27.65 -2.99 -7.16
N ALA A 17 28.81 -2.88 -6.50
CA ALA A 17 29.95 -3.69 -6.84
C ALA A 17 29.65 -5.13 -6.36
N ILE A 18 29.37 -6.00 -7.29
CA ILE A 18 29.22 -7.43 -7.08
C ILE A 18 30.53 -7.96 -6.47
N SER A 19 30.53 -8.30 -5.22
CA SER A 19 31.51 -9.19 -4.59
C SER A 19 30.81 -10.19 -3.69
N SER A 20 30.74 -11.41 -4.18
CA SER A 20 30.63 -12.70 -3.50
C SER A 20 30.06 -12.78 -2.09
N ALA A 21 28.97 -13.55 -1.97
CA ALA A 21 28.49 -14.25 -0.80
C ALA A 21 27.89 -13.40 0.33
N ALA A 22 26.67 -12.96 0.08
CA ALA A 22 25.70 -12.70 1.16
C ALA A 22 24.32 -13.04 0.60
N SER A 23 23.48 -13.65 1.41
CA SER A 23 22.08 -13.91 1.13
C SER A 23 21.45 -12.67 0.48
N ILE A 24 21.05 -12.76 -0.78
CA ILE A 24 20.28 -11.69 -1.43
C ILE A 24 18.87 -11.83 -0.88
N VAL A 25 18.64 -11.25 0.29
CA VAL A 25 17.33 -10.71 0.59
C VAL A 25 17.12 -9.65 -0.51
N LEU A 26 16.04 -9.73 -1.28
CA LEU A 26 15.63 -8.64 -2.15
C LEU A 26 15.74 -7.37 -1.29
N ALA A 27 16.63 -6.47 -1.65
CA ALA A 27 16.77 -5.22 -0.92
C ALA A 27 15.49 -4.43 -1.26
N GLU A 28 14.61 -4.28 -0.29
CA GLU A 28 13.49 -3.35 -0.40
C GLU A 28 14.03 -1.99 -0.87
N PRO A 29 13.29 -1.24 -1.70
CA PRO A 29 13.69 0.10 -2.08
C PRO A 29 14.09 0.90 -0.84
N ALA A 30 15.28 1.48 -0.86
CA ALA A 30 15.77 2.22 0.31
C ALA A 30 15.18 3.62 0.32
N TYR A 31 14.89 4.14 1.51
CA TYR A 31 14.50 5.55 1.67
C TYR A 31 15.55 6.48 1.05
N PRO A 32 15.13 7.54 0.34
CA PRO A 32 16.04 8.56 -0.15
C PRO A 32 16.73 9.29 1.02
N GLU A 33 17.87 9.93 0.76
CA GLU A 33 18.50 10.79 1.77
C GLU A 33 17.52 11.85 2.25
N VAL A 34 17.35 11.95 3.57
CA VAL A 34 16.49 12.98 4.17
C VAL A 34 17.12 14.35 3.92
N PRO A 35 16.40 15.33 3.32
CA PRO A 35 16.89 16.67 3.17
C PRO A 35 17.31 17.27 4.53
N SER A 36 18.38 18.04 4.57
CA SER A 36 19.01 18.52 5.80
C SER A 36 18.11 19.36 6.72
N GLU A 37 17.00 19.85 6.21
CA GLU A 37 15.95 20.56 6.95
C GLU A 37 14.90 19.65 7.60
N TYR A 38 14.89 18.36 7.30
CA TYR A 38 13.94 17.39 7.83
C TYR A 38 14.66 16.26 8.59
N ASP A 39 13.90 15.47 9.37
CA ASP A 39 14.42 14.43 10.25
C ASP A 39 14.05 13.00 9.79
N GLY A 40 13.11 12.87 8.84
CA GLY A 40 12.68 11.57 8.30
C GLY A 40 11.63 11.70 7.22
N TYR A 41 11.04 10.57 6.83
CA TYR A 41 9.94 10.47 5.88
C TYR A 41 8.81 9.64 6.47
N VAL A 42 7.59 9.96 6.06
CA VAL A 42 6.42 9.11 6.18
C VAL A 42 5.85 8.86 4.78
N THR A 43 5.12 7.76 4.60
CA THR A 43 4.26 7.58 3.41
C THR A 43 2.87 8.09 3.74
N VAL A 44 2.26 8.85 2.82
CA VAL A 44 0.86 9.30 2.96
C VAL A 44 0.11 8.96 1.68
N SER A 45 -1.06 8.34 1.82
CA SER A 45 -2.00 8.06 0.73
C SER A 45 -3.39 8.63 1.02
N VAL A 46 -4.18 8.85 -0.04
CA VAL A 46 -5.60 9.25 0.06
C VAL A 46 -6.39 8.44 -0.94
N SER A 47 -7.29 7.58 -0.49
CA SER A 47 -8.04 6.66 -1.34
C SER A 47 -9.56 6.76 -1.15
N ALA A 48 -10.30 6.34 -2.17
CA ALA A 48 -11.76 6.26 -2.18
C ALA A 48 -12.20 4.89 -2.75
N ASP A 49 -11.59 3.82 -2.26
CA ASP A 49 -11.79 2.45 -2.75
C ASP A 49 -13.19 1.94 -2.47
N THR A 50 -13.80 2.37 -1.36
CA THR A 50 -15.19 2.03 -0.99
C THR A 50 -16.21 2.43 -2.04
N ILE A 51 -15.91 3.46 -2.84
CA ILE A 51 -16.74 3.90 -3.96
C ILE A 51 -16.11 3.60 -5.32
N GLY A 52 -15.05 2.78 -5.35
CA GLY A 52 -14.41 2.29 -6.56
C GLY A 52 -13.62 3.34 -7.33
N TRP A 53 -13.16 4.42 -6.68
CA TRP A 53 -12.40 5.48 -7.32
C TRP A 53 -10.89 5.35 -7.15
N GLY A 54 -10.42 4.40 -6.34
CA GLY A 54 -9.01 4.15 -6.09
C GLY A 54 -8.31 5.31 -5.37
N TYR A 55 -7.02 5.47 -5.63
CA TYR A 55 -6.26 6.57 -5.04
C TYR A 55 -6.64 7.92 -5.64
N LEU A 56 -7.03 8.87 -4.78
CA LEU A 56 -7.07 10.30 -5.11
C LEU A 56 -5.67 10.91 -5.04
N ILE A 57 -4.86 10.44 -4.09
CA ILE A 57 -3.43 10.71 -3.99
C ILE A 57 -2.75 9.37 -3.72
N ALA A 58 -1.98 8.89 -4.69
CA ALA A 58 -1.23 7.66 -4.56
C ALA A 58 -0.20 7.73 -3.40
N PRO A 59 0.23 6.59 -2.85
CA PRO A 59 1.24 6.56 -1.79
C PRO A 59 2.47 7.41 -2.14
N THR A 60 2.76 8.39 -1.29
CA THR A 60 3.76 9.44 -1.55
C THR A 60 4.63 9.67 -0.33
N LEU A 61 5.95 9.69 -0.50
CA LEU A 61 6.88 10.05 0.57
C LEU A 61 6.79 11.54 0.93
N VAL A 62 6.58 11.81 2.20
CA VAL A 62 6.48 13.16 2.75
C VAL A 62 7.58 13.34 3.79
N PRO A 63 8.51 14.31 3.62
CA PRO A 63 9.51 14.58 4.63
C PRO A 63 8.88 15.22 5.86
N ILE A 64 9.34 14.83 7.06
CA ILE A 64 8.81 15.30 8.34
C ILE A 64 9.89 15.83 9.27
N HIS A 65 9.49 16.71 10.21
CA HIS A 65 10.30 17.12 11.34
C HIS A 65 10.03 16.24 12.57
N GLU A 66 11.01 16.11 13.48
CA GLU A 66 10.83 15.41 14.74
C GLU A 66 9.71 16.06 15.57
N GLY A 67 8.71 15.23 15.96
CA GLY A 67 7.57 15.68 16.75
C GLY A 67 6.46 16.37 15.97
N GLU A 68 6.56 16.41 14.66
CA GLU A 68 5.50 16.89 13.77
C GLU A 68 4.27 15.98 13.84
N SER A 69 3.08 16.55 13.70
CA SER A 69 1.84 15.78 13.67
C SER A 69 1.58 15.17 12.28
N VAL A 70 0.77 14.12 12.25
CA VAL A 70 0.28 13.54 10.99
C VAL A 70 -0.50 14.56 10.16
N ALA A 71 -1.22 15.47 10.83
CA ALA A 71 -1.91 16.58 10.16
C ALA A 71 -0.94 17.49 9.40
N GLU A 72 0.18 17.89 10.02
CA GLU A 72 1.18 18.75 9.38
C GLU A 72 1.83 18.06 8.18
N ALA A 73 2.13 16.75 8.27
CA ALA A 73 2.62 15.96 7.15
C ALA A 73 1.58 15.91 6.01
N THR A 74 0.30 15.66 6.35
CA THR A 74 -0.80 15.64 5.37
C THR A 74 -0.97 16.99 4.67
N ILE A 75 -0.97 18.09 5.43
CA ILE A 75 -1.04 19.46 4.89
C ILE A 75 0.12 19.72 3.93
N ARG A 76 1.33 19.33 4.31
CA ARG A 76 2.52 19.47 3.44
C ARG A 76 2.37 18.73 2.13
N LEU A 77 1.81 17.51 2.16
CA LEU A 77 1.51 16.75 0.94
C LEU A 77 0.54 17.52 0.05
N PHE A 78 -0.60 17.96 0.59
CA PHE A 78 -1.61 18.68 -0.18
C PHE A 78 -1.06 19.99 -0.76
N ASP A 79 -0.33 20.77 0.03
CA ASP A 79 0.31 22.01 -0.43
C ASP A 79 1.34 21.74 -1.53
N THR A 80 2.13 20.68 -1.42
CA THR A 80 3.14 20.30 -2.40
C THR A 80 2.51 19.90 -3.73
N LEU A 81 1.43 19.15 -3.69
CA LEU A 81 0.69 18.70 -4.87
C LEU A 81 -0.29 19.75 -5.41
N GLY A 82 -0.60 20.78 -4.62
CA GLY A 82 -1.59 21.81 -4.97
C GLY A 82 -3.02 21.30 -4.91
N VAL A 83 -3.28 20.28 -4.09
CA VAL A 83 -4.61 19.69 -3.87
C VAL A 83 -5.38 20.59 -2.90
N ALA A 84 -6.58 21.00 -3.28
CA ALA A 84 -7.47 21.74 -2.37
C ALA A 84 -8.16 20.76 -1.40
N TYR A 85 -8.29 21.18 -0.16
CA TYR A 85 -8.96 20.41 0.89
C TYR A 85 -9.65 21.34 1.88
N GLU A 86 -10.60 20.78 2.64
CA GLU A 86 -11.17 21.42 3.82
C GLU A 86 -10.93 20.50 5.03
N ALA A 87 -10.61 21.11 6.17
CA ALA A 87 -10.31 20.39 7.40
C ALA A 87 -10.56 21.27 8.63
N GLY A 88 -10.50 20.69 9.82
CA GLY A 88 -10.41 21.40 11.09
C GLY A 88 -9.12 22.19 11.24
N THR A 89 -8.88 22.73 12.45
CA THR A 89 -7.61 23.41 12.75
C THR A 89 -6.45 22.39 12.83
N PRO A 90 -5.18 22.80 12.64
CA PRO A 90 -4.06 21.86 12.75
C PRO A 90 -4.03 21.07 14.06
N GLU A 91 -4.42 21.68 15.19
CA GLU A 91 -4.45 21.04 16.50
C GLU A 91 -5.66 20.10 16.68
N SER A 92 -6.68 20.24 15.85
CA SER A 92 -7.86 19.38 15.81
C SER A 92 -8.17 19.03 14.37
N PHE A 93 -7.17 18.52 13.68
CA PHE A 93 -7.24 18.21 12.27
C PHE A 93 -8.19 17.04 12.02
N TYR A 94 -9.20 17.36 11.25
CA TYR A 94 -10.28 16.50 10.86
C TYR A 94 -10.55 16.78 9.39
N LEU A 95 -10.10 15.89 8.51
CA LEU A 95 -10.27 16.05 7.09
C LEU A 95 -11.76 15.94 6.75
N THR A 96 -12.31 16.98 6.12
CA THR A 96 -13.73 17.01 5.74
C THR A 96 -13.92 16.80 4.26
N ASP A 97 -13.14 17.46 3.45
CA ASP A 97 -13.29 17.44 1.99
C ASP A 97 -11.92 17.41 1.30
N VAL A 98 -11.82 16.68 0.19
CA VAL A 98 -10.62 16.63 -0.67
C VAL A 98 -11.03 16.84 -2.12
N ALA A 99 -10.36 17.74 -2.82
CA ALA A 99 -10.58 17.96 -4.24
C ALA A 99 -10.32 16.69 -5.05
N CYS A 100 -11.20 16.39 -5.97
CA CYS A 100 -11.25 15.12 -6.65
C CYS A 100 -11.72 15.32 -8.10
N ASP A 101 -10.92 14.83 -9.05
CA ASP A 101 -11.24 14.92 -10.47
C ASP A 101 -12.53 14.16 -10.81
N ASN A 102 -12.81 13.06 -10.14
CA ASN A 102 -14.03 12.28 -10.30
C ASN A 102 -15.27 13.10 -9.92
N CYS A 103 -15.19 13.88 -8.83
CA CYS A 103 -16.27 14.79 -8.42
C CYS A 103 -16.47 15.90 -9.45
N VAL A 104 -15.39 16.51 -9.95
CA VAL A 104 -15.47 17.56 -10.99
C VAL A 104 -16.09 17.03 -12.30
N ASN A 105 -15.77 15.78 -12.64
CA ASN A 105 -16.25 15.15 -13.87
C ASN A 105 -17.62 14.46 -13.72
N GLY A 106 -18.21 14.42 -12.51
CA GLY A 106 -19.48 13.76 -12.22
C GLY A 106 -19.39 12.25 -12.45
N ALA A 107 -18.30 11.63 -11.99
CA ALA A 107 -18.13 10.19 -12.07
C ALA A 107 -19.13 9.49 -11.14
N GLU A 108 -19.80 8.46 -11.67
CA GLU A 108 -20.66 7.63 -10.83
C GLU A 108 -19.80 6.72 -9.93
N PRO A 109 -20.18 6.51 -8.66
CA PRO A 109 -19.51 5.58 -7.79
C PRO A 109 -19.68 4.14 -8.29
N ASN A 110 -18.65 3.33 -8.13
CA ASN A 110 -18.66 1.91 -8.45
C ASN A 110 -18.40 1.10 -7.18
N VAL A 111 -19.39 1.11 -6.28
CA VAL A 111 -19.31 0.38 -5.01
C VAL A 111 -19.32 -1.12 -5.28
N PRO A 112 -18.39 -1.91 -4.71
CA PRO A 112 -18.41 -3.37 -4.83
C PRO A 112 -19.73 -3.98 -4.33
N ASP A 113 -20.24 -5.01 -5.01
CA ASP A 113 -21.55 -5.61 -4.72
C ASP A 113 -21.68 -6.05 -3.25
N TYR A 114 -20.64 -6.69 -2.69
CA TYR A 114 -20.64 -7.14 -1.30
C TYR A 114 -20.72 -5.96 -0.31
N LEU A 115 -20.09 -4.83 -0.64
CA LEU A 115 -20.11 -3.64 0.19
C LEU A 115 -21.48 -2.94 0.11
N MET A 116 -22.10 -2.93 -1.08
CA MET A 116 -23.45 -2.39 -1.25
C MET A 116 -24.48 -3.18 -0.43
N GLU A 117 -24.36 -4.51 -0.38
CA GLU A 117 -25.22 -5.35 0.49
C GLU A 117 -25.07 -4.98 1.97
N GLN A 118 -23.86 -4.66 2.42
CA GLN A 118 -23.59 -4.24 3.79
C GLN A 118 -24.13 -2.82 4.08
N ILE A 119 -23.94 -1.90 3.13
CA ILE A 119 -24.48 -0.53 3.22
C ILE A 119 -26.00 -0.57 3.39
N GLU A 120 -26.72 -1.42 2.68
CA GLU A 120 -28.18 -1.56 2.79
C GLU A 120 -28.64 -2.08 4.17
N LEU A 121 -27.82 -2.92 4.81
CA LEU A 121 -28.14 -3.51 6.12
C LEU A 121 -27.76 -2.60 7.30
N TYR A 122 -26.75 -1.76 7.13
CA TYR A 122 -26.15 -0.99 8.21
C TYR A 122 -27.13 -0.03 8.94
N PRO A 123 -28.00 0.75 8.28
CA PRO A 123 -28.89 1.68 8.96
C PRO A 123 -29.83 1.00 9.97
N ALA A 124 -30.37 -0.18 9.63
CA ALA A 124 -31.24 -0.94 10.54
C ALA A 124 -30.47 -1.49 11.74
N TRP A 125 -29.25 -1.97 11.49
CA TRP A 125 -28.36 -2.44 12.56
C TRP A 125 -27.96 -1.28 13.48
N ALA A 126 -27.64 -0.10 12.93
CA ALA A 126 -27.30 1.10 13.69
C ALA A 126 -28.47 1.56 14.58
N GLU A 127 -29.71 1.52 14.07
CA GLU A 127 -30.90 1.84 14.84
C GLU A 127 -31.08 0.89 16.03
N GLU A 128 -30.85 -0.41 15.83
CA GLU A 128 -30.97 -1.43 16.90
C GLU A 128 -29.89 -1.25 17.99
N ASN A 129 -28.65 -0.92 17.59
CA ASN A 129 -27.49 -0.92 18.51
C ASN A 129 -27.21 0.46 19.11
N PHE A 130 -27.49 1.56 18.40
CA PHE A 130 -27.22 2.93 18.84
C PHE A 130 -28.49 3.75 19.10
N GLY A 131 -29.65 3.26 18.69
CA GLY A 131 -30.93 3.91 18.90
C GLY A 131 -31.29 5.00 17.88
N PHE A 132 -30.53 5.11 16.78
CA PHE A 132 -30.83 5.96 15.62
C PHE A 132 -30.23 5.35 14.35
N ALA A 133 -30.96 5.44 13.23
CA ALA A 133 -30.47 5.02 11.94
C ALA A 133 -29.52 6.08 11.36
N TYR A 134 -28.39 5.67 10.80
CA TYR A 134 -27.45 6.49 10.04
C TYR A 134 -26.64 5.62 9.08
N GLY A 135 -25.86 6.25 8.19
CA GLY A 135 -25.13 5.52 7.14
C GLY A 135 -26.06 5.08 6.01
N GLU A 136 -27.17 5.78 5.79
CA GLU A 136 -28.07 5.54 4.67
C GLU A 136 -27.38 5.97 3.36
N TRP A 137 -27.35 5.08 2.37
CA TRP A 137 -26.83 5.37 1.06
C TRP A 137 -27.71 6.36 0.31
N THR A 138 -27.16 7.49 -0.04
CA THR A 138 -27.86 8.55 -0.79
C THR A 138 -27.56 8.48 -2.29
N GLY A 139 -26.40 7.92 -2.66
CA GLY A 139 -25.92 7.84 -4.03
C GLY A 139 -25.60 9.21 -4.66
N THR A 140 -25.48 10.26 -3.84
CA THR A 140 -25.24 11.62 -4.32
C THR A 140 -24.09 12.29 -3.59
N GLU A 141 -23.31 13.08 -4.33
CA GLU A 141 -22.28 13.97 -3.82
C GLU A 141 -22.80 15.42 -3.67
N SER A 142 -22.07 16.25 -2.96
CA SER A 142 -22.39 17.66 -2.71
C SER A 142 -22.33 18.55 -3.95
N GLY A 143 -21.63 18.13 -5.01
CA GLY A 143 -21.48 18.89 -6.27
C GLY A 143 -20.53 20.08 -6.16
N ASN A 144 -19.69 20.13 -5.13
CA ASN A 144 -18.71 21.20 -4.91
C ASN A 144 -17.35 20.93 -5.59
N GLY A 145 -17.18 19.76 -6.23
CA GLY A 145 -15.93 19.31 -6.84
C GLY A 145 -14.93 18.71 -5.84
N MET A 146 -15.39 18.39 -4.65
CA MET A 146 -14.63 17.71 -3.60
C MET A 146 -15.41 16.49 -3.15
N LEU A 147 -14.70 15.45 -2.70
CA LEU A 147 -15.27 14.31 -1.99
C LEU A 147 -15.21 14.62 -0.50
N GLY A 148 -16.38 14.65 0.12
CA GLY A 148 -16.48 15.14 1.49
C GLY A 148 -17.42 14.39 2.41
N THR A 149 -17.50 14.88 3.63
CA THR A 149 -18.37 14.34 4.66
C THR A 149 -19.83 14.37 4.18
N ASP A 150 -20.55 13.28 4.43
CA ASP A 150 -21.94 13.04 4.00
C ASP A 150 -22.13 12.85 2.48
N ASP A 151 -21.07 12.81 1.67
CA ASP A 151 -21.19 12.41 0.27
C ASP A 151 -21.49 10.91 0.17
N PHE A 152 -22.37 10.56 -0.73
CA PHE A 152 -22.88 9.21 -1.04
C PHE A 152 -23.61 8.51 0.11
N SER A 153 -23.33 8.83 1.36
CA SER A 153 -24.04 8.27 2.51
C SER A 153 -24.20 9.32 3.62
N THR A 154 -25.22 9.17 4.45
CA THR A 154 -25.48 10.10 5.57
C THR A 154 -24.44 10.05 6.69
N PHE A 155 -23.38 9.28 6.52
CA PHE A 155 -22.24 9.15 7.43
C PHE A 155 -20.95 8.79 6.71
N GLY A 156 -20.88 9.16 5.44
CA GLY A 156 -19.62 9.11 4.68
C GLY A 156 -18.62 10.11 5.26
N GLY A 157 -17.36 9.80 5.14
CA GLY A 157 -16.31 10.70 5.57
C GLY A 157 -14.92 10.06 5.58
N TRP A 158 -13.94 10.87 5.92
CA TRP A 158 -12.54 10.49 5.88
C TRP A 158 -12.10 9.83 7.17
N MET A 159 -11.49 8.68 7.05
CA MET A 159 -10.84 7.95 8.15
C MET A 159 -9.34 7.92 7.93
N ILE A 160 -8.58 7.74 8.99
CA ILE A 160 -7.12 7.66 8.93
C ILE A 160 -6.61 6.46 9.72
N ALA A 161 -5.63 5.77 9.15
CA ALA A 161 -4.87 4.70 9.79
C ALA A 161 -3.37 4.97 9.77
N GLU A 162 -2.64 4.38 10.71
CA GLU A 162 -1.20 4.19 10.71
C GLU A 162 -0.94 2.69 10.58
N ASP A 163 -0.20 2.27 9.54
CA ASP A 163 0.14 0.86 9.29
C ASP A 163 -1.06 -0.07 9.41
N ASP A 164 -2.16 0.25 8.70
CA ASP A 164 -3.42 -0.50 8.70
C ASP A 164 -4.17 -0.54 10.05
N ILE A 165 -3.84 0.35 10.98
CA ILE A 165 -4.52 0.48 12.27
C ILE A 165 -5.16 1.87 12.37
N THR A 166 -6.48 1.92 12.54
CA THR A 166 -7.19 3.20 12.71
C THR A 166 -6.58 4.02 13.85
N LEU A 167 -6.29 5.30 13.63
CA LEU A 167 -5.74 6.16 14.68
C LEU A 167 -6.73 6.33 15.85
N PRO A 168 -6.23 6.26 17.10
CA PRO A 168 -7.08 6.40 18.29
C PRO A 168 -7.49 7.85 18.58
N THR A 169 -7.00 8.82 17.81
CA THR A 169 -7.24 10.25 17.99
C THR A 169 -7.21 10.98 16.66
N THR A 170 -7.34 12.30 16.67
CA THR A 170 -7.24 13.10 15.44
C THR A 170 -5.81 13.13 14.91
N ALA A 171 -5.63 13.33 13.62
CA ALA A 171 -4.30 13.45 13.00
C ALA A 171 -3.49 14.63 13.57
N GLY A 172 -4.14 15.66 14.11
CA GLY A 172 -3.48 16.81 14.76
C GLY A 172 -2.88 16.49 16.13
N ASP A 173 -3.47 15.53 16.83
CA ASP A 173 -3.00 15.09 18.17
C ASP A 173 -2.03 13.88 18.08
N TYR A 174 -1.76 13.37 16.88
CA TYR A 174 -0.93 12.19 16.66
C TYR A 174 0.38 12.56 16.00
N SER A 175 1.52 12.25 16.65
CA SER A 175 2.85 12.55 16.11
C SER A 175 3.20 11.58 14.99
N ALA A 176 3.60 12.12 13.85
CA ALA A 176 4.11 11.34 12.74
C ALA A 176 5.43 10.64 13.10
N GLN A 177 5.53 9.37 12.76
CA GLN A 177 6.72 8.55 13.02
C GLN A 177 7.40 8.23 11.69
N SER A 178 8.71 8.48 11.59
CA SER A 178 9.47 8.16 10.38
C SER A 178 9.43 6.67 10.07
N GLY A 179 9.19 6.32 8.81
CA GLY A 179 9.08 4.95 8.35
C GLY A 179 7.68 4.35 8.50
N HIS A 180 6.67 5.14 8.89
CA HIS A 180 5.28 4.70 8.99
C HIS A 180 4.44 5.17 7.81
N VAL A 181 3.35 4.47 7.55
CA VAL A 181 2.39 4.74 6.48
C VAL A 181 1.10 5.28 7.07
N TYR A 182 0.65 6.44 6.59
CA TYR A 182 -0.59 7.07 6.98
C TYR A 182 -1.58 7.06 5.82
N GLN A 183 -2.67 6.35 5.99
CA GLN A 183 -3.67 6.10 4.97
C GLN A 183 -4.94 6.87 5.28
N TRP A 184 -5.29 7.85 4.45
CA TRP A 184 -6.61 8.46 4.46
C TRP A 184 -7.52 7.70 3.52
N ALA A 185 -8.62 7.15 4.01
CA ALA A 185 -9.59 6.47 3.18
C ALA A 185 -11.01 6.97 3.41
N PHE A 186 -11.77 7.06 2.31
CA PHE A 186 -13.16 7.45 2.35
C PHE A 186 -14.03 6.27 2.81
N SER A 187 -14.71 6.43 3.92
CA SER A 187 -15.65 5.46 4.49
C SER A 187 -17.08 5.84 4.14
N VAL A 188 -17.91 4.88 3.76
CA VAL A 188 -19.32 5.10 3.44
C VAL A 188 -20.26 4.69 4.56
N TYR A 189 -19.79 3.93 5.56
CA TYR A 189 -20.54 3.64 6.78
C TYR A 189 -19.63 3.31 7.97
N GLY A 190 -20.16 3.52 9.16
CA GLY A 190 -19.65 2.93 10.40
C GLY A 190 -18.29 3.42 10.88
N TRP A 191 -17.89 4.63 10.50
CA TRP A 191 -16.58 5.20 10.88
C TRP A 191 -15.40 4.29 10.54
N GLY A 192 -15.36 3.80 9.29
CA GLY A 192 -14.28 2.97 8.80
C GLY A 192 -14.49 1.45 8.98
N MET A 193 -15.68 1.02 9.39
CA MET A 193 -15.98 -0.43 9.46
C MET A 193 -15.89 -1.12 8.09
N ASP A 194 -16.08 -0.36 7.02
CA ASP A 194 -16.03 -0.78 5.63
C ASP A 194 -14.61 -0.85 5.05
N LEU A 195 -13.61 -0.35 5.78
CA LEU A 195 -12.24 -0.23 5.27
C LEU A 195 -11.37 -1.47 5.54
N GLY A 196 -11.80 -2.37 6.42
CA GLY A 196 -11.04 -3.58 6.76
C GLY A 196 -9.83 -3.36 7.67
N TRP A 197 -9.57 -2.14 8.11
CA TRP A 197 -8.45 -1.84 9.00
C TRP A 197 -8.62 -2.45 10.38
N SER A 198 -7.50 -2.75 11.04
CA SER A 198 -7.52 -3.10 12.46
C SER A 198 -7.99 -1.90 13.26
N ASP A 199 -8.98 -2.12 14.13
CA ASP A 199 -9.62 -1.07 14.89
C ASP A 199 -8.82 -0.74 16.15
N GLY A 200 -8.28 0.48 16.23
CA GLY A 200 -7.65 1.01 17.43
C GLY A 200 -8.65 1.29 18.57
N TRP A 201 -9.97 1.23 18.28
CA TRP A 201 -11.06 1.47 19.24
C TRP A 201 -11.70 0.17 19.77
N GLY A 202 -11.22 -0.99 19.34
CA GLY A 202 -11.81 -2.30 19.64
C GLY A 202 -12.84 -2.69 18.57
N SER A 203 -12.70 -3.88 18.02
CA SER A 203 -13.45 -4.35 16.85
C SER A 203 -14.95 -4.07 16.98
N PHE A 204 -15.48 -3.38 15.99
CA PHE A 204 -16.93 -3.34 15.71
C PHE A 204 -17.23 -4.13 14.41
N PRO A 205 -16.92 -5.41 14.30
CA PRO A 205 -17.27 -6.16 13.11
C PRO A 205 -18.78 -6.29 13.07
N VAL A 206 -19.42 -5.39 12.35
CA VAL A 206 -20.86 -5.45 12.13
C VAL A 206 -21.18 -6.44 11.06
N PHE A 207 -20.34 -6.47 10.02
CA PHE A 207 -20.50 -7.28 8.84
C PHE A 207 -19.15 -7.87 8.44
N ASP A 208 -19.19 -9.00 7.75
CA ASP A 208 -18.00 -9.60 7.17
C ASP A 208 -17.46 -8.65 6.08
N ASN A 209 -16.24 -8.15 6.26
CA ASN A 209 -15.53 -7.38 5.25
C ASN A 209 -14.45 -8.30 4.64
N PRO A 210 -14.45 -8.53 3.32
CA PRO A 210 -13.42 -9.35 2.66
C PRO A 210 -12.00 -8.84 2.89
N ALA A 211 -11.82 -7.53 3.04
CA ALA A 211 -10.52 -6.92 3.34
C ALA A 211 -10.13 -6.98 4.83
N GLU A 212 -10.99 -7.54 5.71
CA GLU A 212 -10.69 -7.64 7.14
C GLU A 212 -9.39 -8.41 7.37
N GLY A 213 -8.45 -7.77 8.06
CA GLY A 213 -7.13 -8.32 8.35
C GLY A 213 -6.12 -8.26 7.20
N VAL A 214 -6.47 -7.72 6.05
CA VAL A 214 -5.50 -7.39 5.00
C VAL A 214 -4.65 -6.20 5.44
N LYS A 215 -3.36 -6.30 5.18
CA LYS A 215 -2.37 -5.26 5.50
C LYS A 215 -1.73 -4.76 4.22
N CYS A 216 -1.97 -3.51 3.90
CA CYS A 216 -1.52 -2.85 2.68
C CYS A 216 -0.35 -1.89 2.90
N ALA A 217 -0.10 -1.46 4.13
CA ALA A 217 0.87 -0.43 4.46
C ALA A 217 2.26 -0.73 3.89
N ASP A 218 2.78 -1.95 4.09
CA ASP A 218 4.10 -2.34 3.57
C ASP A 218 4.18 -2.19 2.04
N ALA A 219 3.12 -2.56 1.31
CA ALA A 219 3.06 -2.44 -0.15
C ALA A 219 2.92 -0.97 -0.61
N GLU A 220 2.19 -0.14 0.13
CA GLU A 220 2.10 1.31 -0.10
C GLU A 220 3.45 2.01 0.16
N GLU A 221 4.18 1.58 1.18
CA GLU A 221 5.54 2.08 1.44
C GLU A 221 6.46 1.78 0.24
N VAL A 222 6.46 0.54 -0.23
CA VAL A 222 7.26 0.15 -1.41
C VAL A 222 6.83 0.94 -2.65
N TYR A 223 5.53 1.13 -2.87
CA TYR A 223 5.02 2.01 -3.93
C TYR A 223 5.65 3.41 -3.83
N ALA A 224 5.56 4.04 -2.65
CA ALA A 224 6.06 5.39 -2.44
C ALA A 224 7.58 5.49 -2.64
N LEU A 225 8.34 4.51 -2.18
CA LEU A 225 9.79 4.41 -2.36
C LEU A 225 10.17 4.30 -3.84
N ILE A 226 9.48 3.45 -4.61
CA ILE A 226 9.70 3.31 -6.05
C ILE A 226 9.44 4.64 -6.76
N MET A 227 8.34 5.31 -6.45
CA MET A 227 7.99 6.58 -7.10
C MET A 227 8.89 7.75 -6.69
N ALA A 228 9.58 7.65 -5.56
CA ALA A 228 10.55 8.65 -5.11
C ALA A 228 11.91 8.50 -5.79
N ASP A 229 12.21 7.36 -6.41
CA ASP A 229 13.44 7.08 -7.13
C ASP A 229 13.24 7.22 -8.64
N GLU A 230 13.95 8.14 -9.30
CA GLU A 230 13.77 8.39 -10.74
C GLU A 230 14.09 7.17 -11.63
N GLU A 231 15.03 6.30 -11.21
CA GLU A 231 15.41 5.11 -11.97
C GLU A 231 14.36 4.02 -11.80
N LEU A 232 13.89 3.76 -10.56
CA LEU A 232 12.83 2.79 -10.30
C LEU A 232 11.50 3.26 -10.89
N ALA A 233 11.14 4.53 -10.76
CA ALA A 233 9.94 5.10 -11.37
C ALA A 233 9.94 4.95 -12.90
N ALA A 234 11.10 5.02 -13.55
CA ALA A 234 11.19 4.78 -14.99
C ALA A 234 10.97 3.31 -15.37
N LEU A 235 11.27 2.35 -14.48
CA LEU A 235 11.02 0.93 -14.73
C LEU A 235 9.53 0.56 -14.60
N VAL A 236 8.77 1.30 -13.81
CA VAL A 236 7.33 1.08 -13.61
C VAL A 236 6.45 2.03 -14.44
N ALA A 237 7.05 2.95 -15.20
CA ALA A 237 6.33 3.79 -16.14
C ALA A 237 5.80 2.99 -17.32
N GLU A 238 4.82 3.54 -18.06
CA GLU A 238 4.34 2.96 -19.31
C GLU A 238 5.53 2.66 -20.26
N ASP A 239 5.59 1.44 -20.77
CA ASP A 239 6.73 0.88 -21.52
C ASP A 239 7.97 0.52 -20.63
N GLY A 240 7.92 0.67 -19.31
CA GLY A 240 8.94 0.19 -18.39
C GLY A 240 8.92 -1.35 -18.25
N MET A 241 10.04 -1.92 -17.82
CA MET A 241 10.15 -3.38 -17.72
C MET A 241 9.32 -4.03 -16.62
N ALA A 242 8.89 -3.27 -15.62
CA ALA A 242 8.09 -3.71 -14.48
C ALA A 242 6.71 -3.01 -14.42
N TYR A 243 6.25 -2.48 -15.56
CA TYR A 243 4.97 -1.77 -15.64
C TYR A 243 3.77 -2.66 -15.31
N ASP A 244 3.71 -3.85 -15.91
CA ASP A 244 2.57 -4.76 -15.73
C ASP A 244 2.45 -5.26 -14.28
N GLU A 245 3.59 -5.52 -13.62
CA GLU A 245 3.66 -5.93 -12.22
C GLU A 245 3.27 -4.79 -11.28
N PHE A 246 3.68 -3.58 -11.59
CA PHE A 246 3.31 -2.39 -10.82
C PHE A 246 1.80 -2.10 -10.94
N GLU A 247 1.24 -2.12 -12.15
CA GLU A 247 -0.20 -1.97 -12.37
C GLU A 247 -1.00 -3.07 -11.64
N SER A 248 -0.47 -4.30 -11.60
CA SER A 248 -1.10 -5.41 -10.87
C SER A 248 -1.10 -5.18 -9.36
N LEU A 249 -0.02 -4.64 -8.80
CA LEU A 249 0.04 -4.26 -7.38
C LEU A 249 -0.95 -3.14 -7.08
N VAL A 250 -0.97 -2.08 -7.90
CA VAL A 250 -1.91 -0.95 -7.72
C VAL A 250 -3.35 -1.45 -7.77
N ALA A 251 -3.69 -2.31 -8.72
CA ALA A 251 -5.03 -2.89 -8.81
C ALA A 251 -5.40 -3.71 -7.57
N ALA A 252 -4.47 -4.49 -7.02
CA ALA A 252 -4.70 -5.25 -5.79
C ALA A 252 -4.86 -4.35 -4.56
N LEU A 253 -4.11 -3.24 -4.48
CA LEU A 253 -4.18 -2.30 -3.35
C LEU A 253 -5.52 -1.56 -3.29
N VAL A 254 -6.11 -1.19 -4.43
CA VAL A 254 -7.37 -0.45 -4.48
C VAL A 254 -8.61 -1.34 -4.53
N ASP A 255 -8.46 -2.66 -4.61
CA ASP A 255 -9.56 -3.62 -4.56
C ASP A 255 -9.75 -4.15 -3.14
N LEU A 256 -10.76 -3.62 -2.43
CA LEU A 256 -11.12 -4.04 -1.07
C LEU A 256 -11.46 -5.54 -0.94
N SER A 257 -11.63 -6.26 -2.04
CA SER A 257 -11.82 -7.72 -2.03
C SER A 257 -10.52 -8.51 -2.12
N SER A 258 -9.38 -7.84 -2.35
CA SER A 258 -8.08 -8.49 -2.39
C SER A 258 -7.75 -9.17 -1.09
N THR A 259 -7.19 -10.37 -1.17
CA THR A 259 -6.65 -11.09 -0.02
C THR A 259 -5.20 -10.67 0.25
N GLN A 260 -4.73 -10.86 1.48
CA GLN A 260 -3.31 -10.65 1.82
C GLN A 260 -2.37 -11.38 0.86
N ALA A 261 -2.70 -12.64 0.54
CA ALA A 261 -1.88 -13.46 -0.36
C ALA A 261 -1.81 -12.90 -1.80
N GLU A 262 -2.84 -12.21 -2.27
CA GLU A 262 -2.84 -11.55 -3.57
C GLU A 262 -1.96 -10.31 -3.54
N ILE A 263 -2.07 -9.46 -2.53
CA ILE A 263 -1.21 -8.27 -2.37
C ILE A 263 0.25 -8.69 -2.23
N ASP A 264 0.56 -9.66 -1.36
CA ASP A 264 1.92 -10.17 -1.17
C ASP A 264 2.49 -10.76 -2.47
N SER A 265 1.67 -11.45 -3.25
CA SER A 265 2.08 -12.01 -4.54
C SER A 265 2.40 -10.91 -5.55
N CYS A 266 1.55 -9.89 -5.68
CA CYS A 266 1.79 -8.77 -6.60
C CYS A 266 3.04 -7.98 -6.18
N LEU A 267 3.23 -7.73 -4.89
CA LEU A 267 4.42 -7.06 -4.36
C LEU A 267 5.70 -7.85 -4.67
N ASN A 268 5.69 -9.15 -4.43
CA ASN A 268 6.85 -10.02 -4.75
C ASN A 268 7.15 -10.06 -6.25
N MET A 269 6.13 -10.11 -7.10
CA MET A 269 6.30 -10.07 -8.56
C MET A 269 6.94 -8.75 -9.00
N LEU A 270 6.48 -7.63 -8.47
CA LEU A 270 7.03 -6.31 -8.75
C LEU A 270 8.50 -6.21 -8.31
N LEU A 271 8.82 -6.55 -7.08
CA LEU A 271 10.20 -6.51 -6.56
C LEU A 271 11.13 -7.40 -7.41
N ASN A 272 10.65 -8.57 -7.81
CA ASN A 272 11.39 -9.46 -8.71
C ASN A 272 11.63 -8.83 -10.08
N ALA A 273 10.62 -8.19 -10.68
CA ALA A 273 10.79 -7.52 -11.98
C ALA A 273 11.80 -6.37 -11.89
N LEU A 274 11.78 -5.60 -10.80
CA LEU A 274 12.72 -4.50 -10.54
C LEU A 274 14.16 -4.99 -10.36
N ASP A 275 14.37 -6.18 -9.81
CA ASP A 275 15.71 -6.81 -9.69
C ASP A 275 16.17 -7.52 -11.00
N GLY A 276 15.51 -7.28 -12.10
CA GLY A 276 15.85 -7.85 -13.41
C GLY A 276 15.33 -9.27 -13.62
N GLY A 277 14.29 -9.67 -12.90
CA GLY A 277 13.58 -10.93 -13.09
C GLY A 277 14.31 -12.16 -12.53
N THR A 278 15.20 -11.97 -11.55
CA THR A 278 15.98 -13.07 -10.98
C THR A 278 15.60 -13.30 -9.51
N LEU A 279 14.40 -13.78 -9.27
CA LEU A 279 13.92 -14.10 -7.91
C LEU A 279 14.70 -15.31 -7.36
N MET A 280 15.60 -15.05 -6.41
CA MET A 280 16.38 -16.12 -5.77
C MET A 280 15.44 -17.09 -5.05
N GLY A 281 15.50 -18.35 -5.43
CA GLY A 281 14.63 -19.39 -4.90
C GLY A 281 13.42 -19.73 -5.76
N ASP A 282 13.05 -18.90 -6.75
CA ASP A 282 12.00 -19.20 -7.75
C ASP A 282 12.56 -20.06 -8.88
N ILE A 283 12.79 -21.33 -8.60
CA ILE A 283 13.44 -22.25 -9.53
C ILE A 283 12.53 -22.61 -10.70
N ASN A 284 11.20 -22.58 -10.47
CA ASN A 284 10.23 -22.91 -11.50
C ASN A 284 9.89 -21.74 -12.42
N GLY A 285 10.24 -20.49 -12.04
CA GLY A 285 10.04 -19.28 -12.82
C GLY A 285 8.58 -18.81 -12.86
N ASP A 286 7.79 -19.15 -11.82
CA ASP A 286 6.37 -18.75 -11.76
C ASP A 286 6.15 -17.40 -11.04
N GLY A 287 7.24 -16.74 -10.62
CA GLY A 287 7.22 -15.43 -9.94
C GLY A 287 6.96 -15.51 -8.43
N VAL A 288 6.88 -16.73 -7.84
CA VAL A 288 6.61 -16.90 -6.41
C VAL A 288 7.53 -17.95 -5.81
N VAL A 289 8.35 -17.57 -4.83
CA VAL A 289 9.15 -18.53 -4.06
C VAL A 289 8.25 -19.30 -3.10
N ASN A 290 8.00 -20.57 -3.39
CA ASN A 290 7.06 -21.40 -2.62
C ASN A 290 7.53 -22.85 -2.48
N MET A 291 6.66 -23.72 -1.92
CA MET A 291 6.99 -25.13 -1.71
C MET A 291 7.21 -25.92 -3.01
N GLN A 292 6.78 -25.41 -4.18
CA GLN A 292 7.03 -26.08 -5.46
C GLN A 292 8.51 -25.93 -5.86
N ASP A 293 9.10 -24.76 -5.58
CA ASP A 293 10.52 -24.50 -5.80
C ASP A 293 11.40 -25.32 -4.86
N ALA A 294 11.03 -25.34 -3.55
CA ALA A 294 11.69 -26.21 -2.58
C ALA A 294 11.67 -27.68 -3.01
N GLN A 295 10.55 -28.14 -3.56
CA GLN A 295 10.43 -29.50 -4.10
C GLN A 295 11.29 -29.69 -5.35
N LEU A 296 11.39 -28.67 -6.21
CA LEU A 296 12.20 -28.74 -7.43
C LEU A 296 13.69 -28.78 -7.08
N ALA A 297 14.15 -27.93 -6.16
CA ALA A 297 15.51 -27.95 -5.60
C ALA A 297 15.84 -29.33 -4.96
N MET A 298 14.92 -29.87 -4.16
CA MET A 298 15.11 -31.19 -3.54
C MET A 298 15.18 -32.31 -4.58
N ARG A 299 14.33 -32.29 -5.60
CA ARG A 299 14.34 -33.27 -6.70
C ARG A 299 15.64 -33.21 -7.50
N TYR A 300 16.19 -32.02 -7.73
CA TYR A 300 17.52 -31.85 -8.32
C TYR A 300 18.61 -32.43 -7.42
N ALA A 301 18.59 -32.09 -6.13
CA ALA A 301 19.59 -32.56 -5.15
C ALA A 301 19.69 -34.09 -5.04
N ILE A 302 18.59 -34.81 -5.30
CA ILE A 302 18.56 -36.29 -5.30
C ILE A 302 18.64 -36.89 -6.70
N GLY A 303 18.91 -36.07 -7.75
CA GLY A 303 19.13 -36.54 -9.10
C GLY A 303 17.87 -36.97 -9.86
N ILE A 304 16.68 -36.50 -9.46
CA ILE A 304 15.40 -36.82 -10.12
C ILE A 304 14.97 -35.70 -11.10
N ALA A 305 15.52 -34.48 -10.97
CA ALA A 305 15.29 -33.37 -11.87
C ALA A 305 16.62 -32.85 -12.43
N GLU A 306 16.58 -32.24 -13.61
CA GLU A 306 17.67 -31.44 -14.16
C GLU A 306 17.27 -29.98 -14.09
N LEU A 307 18.21 -29.08 -13.78
CA LEU A 307 18.05 -27.64 -13.76
C LEU A 307 18.96 -27.01 -14.83
N SER A 308 18.52 -25.93 -15.45
CA SER A 308 19.38 -25.10 -16.32
C SER A 308 20.42 -24.34 -15.48
N ASP A 309 21.46 -23.80 -16.14
CA ASP A 309 22.48 -22.99 -15.46
C ASP A 309 21.85 -21.77 -14.74
N GLU A 310 20.80 -21.17 -15.31
CA GLU A 310 20.02 -20.09 -14.72
C GLU A 310 19.27 -20.56 -13.47
N GLN A 311 18.53 -21.68 -13.55
CA GLN A 311 17.84 -22.27 -12.42
C GLN A 311 18.78 -22.71 -11.29
N LEU A 312 20.01 -23.13 -11.64
CA LEU A 312 21.05 -23.43 -10.65
C LEU A 312 21.53 -22.17 -9.93
N SER A 313 21.68 -21.07 -10.66
CA SER A 313 22.05 -19.78 -10.07
C SER A 313 20.99 -19.26 -9.10
N ILE A 314 19.71 -19.37 -9.49
CA ILE A 314 18.56 -18.95 -8.69
C ILE A 314 18.34 -19.89 -7.48
N GLY A 315 18.61 -21.17 -7.65
CA GLY A 315 18.39 -22.20 -6.64
C GLY A 315 19.45 -22.29 -5.55
N ASP A 316 20.64 -21.72 -5.77
CA ASP A 316 21.72 -21.64 -4.79
C ASP A 316 21.50 -20.48 -3.82
N ILE A 317 20.50 -20.63 -2.96
CA ILE A 317 20.04 -19.54 -2.09
C ILE A 317 21.02 -19.23 -0.94
N ASN A 318 21.92 -20.18 -0.61
CA ASN A 318 22.93 -20.01 0.41
C ASN A 318 24.28 -19.53 -0.13
N GLY A 319 24.44 -19.46 -1.47
CA GLY A 319 25.62 -18.96 -2.16
C GLY A 319 26.85 -19.86 -2.04
N ASP A 320 26.69 -21.18 -1.76
CA ASP A 320 27.82 -22.10 -1.63
C ASP A 320 28.28 -22.71 -2.98
N GLY A 321 27.60 -22.38 -4.06
CA GLY A 321 27.88 -22.81 -5.45
C GLY A 321 27.25 -24.13 -5.83
N ILE A 322 26.36 -24.71 -5.00
CA ILE A 322 25.76 -26.03 -5.23
C ILE A 322 24.30 -26.04 -4.77
N VAL A 323 23.36 -26.20 -5.69
CA VAL A 323 21.96 -26.43 -5.30
C VAL A 323 21.80 -27.82 -4.69
N ASN A 324 21.39 -27.88 -3.40
CA ASN A 324 21.28 -29.11 -2.64
C ASN A 324 20.13 -29.07 -1.61
N SER A 325 20.08 -30.02 -0.68
CA SER A 325 19.03 -30.09 0.32
C SER A 325 19.05 -28.93 1.33
N SER A 326 20.18 -28.22 1.47
CA SER A 326 20.27 -27.02 2.31
C SER A 326 19.44 -25.90 1.69
N ASP A 327 19.63 -25.66 0.39
CA ASP A 327 18.88 -24.65 -0.37
C ASP A 327 17.40 -24.96 -0.39
N ALA A 328 17.02 -26.20 -0.69
CA ALA A 328 15.63 -26.64 -0.63
C ALA A 328 14.99 -26.41 0.74
N THR A 329 15.77 -26.57 1.82
CA THR A 329 15.28 -26.30 3.18
C THR A 329 15.14 -24.80 3.44
N MET A 330 16.03 -23.97 2.93
CA MET A 330 15.95 -22.51 3.06
C MET A 330 14.78 -21.98 2.26
N ILE A 331 14.58 -22.41 1.00
CA ILE A 331 13.42 -22.06 0.17
C ILE A 331 12.10 -22.45 0.89
N ALA A 332 12.03 -23.67 1.44
CA ALA A 332 10.85 -24.12 2.18
C ALA A 332 10.58 -23.28 3.45
N ARG A 333 11.61 -22.83 4.15
CA ARG A 333 11.47 -21.96 5.33
C ARG A 333 11.03 -20.56 4.95
N PHE A 334 11.54 -20.03 3.86
CA PHE A 334 11.09 -18.76 3.28
C PHE A 334 9.59 -18.86 2.88
N ALA A 335 9.22 -19.89 2.12
CA ALA A 335 7.84 -20.15 1.72
C ALA A 335 6.84 -20.32 2.89
N LEU A 336 7.32 -20.58 4.09
CA LEU A 336 6.54 -20.74 5.32
C LEU A 336 6.70 -19.54 6.28
N ASN A 337 7.30 -18.43 5.83
CA ASN A 337 7.60 -17.25 6.64
C ASN A 337 8.34 -17.60 7.96
N LEU A 338 9.31 -18.52 7.90
CA LEU A 338 10.10 -18.97 9.06
C LEU A 338 11.51 -18.36 9.12
N ILE A 339 11.89 -17.56 8.14
CA ILE A 339 13.13 -16.76 8.02
C ILE A 339 12.82 -15.53 7.21
#